data_6b7d6266594ede988addf08a36dafc4a
#
_entry.id   6b7d6266594ede988addf08a36dafc4a
#
_cell.length_a   1.000
_cell.length_b   1.000
_cell.length_c   1.000
_cell.angle_alpha   90.00
_cell.angle_beta   90.00
_cell.angle_gamma   90.00
#
_symmetry.space_group_name_H-M   'P 1'
#
loop_
_entity.id
_entity.type
_entity.pdbx_description
1 polymer ?
#
loop_
_entity_poly.entity_id
_entity_poly.type
_entity_poly.pdbx_seq_one_letter_code
_entity_poly.pdbx_strand_id
1 'polypeptide(L)'
;VHPIPALRARIWIEQGRLDKAFDWVRERHLDVDDDLTYLREFDYITLARLLLARSKIDRVSSAVDEGMRLLKRLLQAAEAEMRIGSMVEILVLLALAHEAQGTADLALVPLEHALALGEPEGFVRIFVDEGLPMASLLSLASAHGIAPSYSGKLFTFFGGVRYKSADNSPYLIEALTPRERDVLHLLAAGRSNPEIAAK
;
A
#
# COMPACT_ATOMS: atom_id res chain seq x y z
N VAL A 1 20.28 4.90 -2.39
CA VAL A 1 20.28 4.45 -3.80
C VAL A 1 19.02 3.61 -4.00
N HIS A 2 18.03 4.12 -4.74
CA HIS A 2 16.87 3.28 -5.07
C HIS A 2 17.29 2.25 -6.12
N PRO A 3 17.23 0.96 -5.83
CA PRO A 3 17.64 -0.06 -6.78
C PRO A 3 16.60 -0.16 -7.89
N ILE A 4 16.92 0.39 -9.07
CA ILE A 4 16.06 0.33 -10.27
C ILE A 4 15.48 -1.08 -10.52
N PRO A 5 16.25 -2.18 -10.34
CA PRO A 5 15.72 -3.52 -10.51
C PRO A 5 14.57 -3.86 -9.55
N ALA A 6 14.65 -3.47 -8.29
CA ALA A 6 13.58 -3.71 -7.32
C ALA A 6 12.34 -2.85 -7.57
N LEU A 7 12.51 -1.60 -8.02
CA LEU A 7 11.37 -0.77 -8.48
C LEU A 7 10.66 -1.42 -9.66
N ARG A 8 11.40 -1.97 -10.61
CA ARG A 8 10.81 -2.72 -11.73
C ARG A 8 10.05 -3.95 -11.25
N ALA A 9 10.59 -4.67 -10.26
CA ALA A 9 9.92 -5.81 -9.67
C ALA A 9 8.60 -5.40 -8.99
N ARG A 10 8.54 -4.27 -8.28
CA ARG A 10 7.30 -3.72 -7.71
C ARG A 10 6.26 -3.44 -8.79
N ILE A 11 6.64 -2.85 -9.92
CA ILE A 11 5.73 -2.62 -11.05
C ILE A 11 5.20 -3.96 -11.60
N TRP A 12 6.04 -5.00 -11.72
CA TRP A 12 5.58 -6.32 -12.15
C TRP A 12 4.60 -6.95 -11.17
N ILE A 13 4.83 -6.79 -9.86
CA ILE A 13 3.91 -7.26 -8.82
C ILE A 13 2.54 -6.59 -8.97
N GLU A 14 2.49 -5.26 -9.12
CA GLU A 14 1.25 -4.49 -9.33
C GLU A 14 0.51 -4.90 -10.61
N GLN A 15 1.25 -5.27 -11.67
CA GLN A 15 0.70 -5.76 -12.92
C GLN A 15 0.30 -7.24 -12.90
N GLY A 16 0.48 -7.94 -11.78
CA GLY A 16 0.22 -9.39 -11.65
C GLY A 16 1.22 -10.28 -12.39
N ARG A 17 2.35 -9.73 -12.87
CA ARG A 17 3.41 -10.44 -13.60
C ARG A 17 4.42 -11.05 -12.63
N LEU A 18 3.91 -11.95 -11.76
CA LEU A 18 4.69 -12.48 -10.63
C LEU A 18 5.86 -13.35 -11.09
N ASP A 19 5.75 -14.05 -12.22
CA ASP A 19 6.82 -14.82 -12.86
C ASP A 19 8.08 -13.97 -13.05
N LYS A 20 7.96 -12.76 -13.60
CA LYS A 20 9.08 -11.84 -13.79
C LYS A 20 9.65 -11.30 -12.48
N ALA A 21 8.79 -11.09 -11.49
CA ALA A 21 9.26 -10.67 -10.18
C ALA A 21 10.02 -11.80 -9.47
N PHE A 22 9.62 -13.07 -9.65
CA PHE A 22 10.37 -14.23 -9.15
C PHE A 22 11.69 -14.44 -9.91
N ASP A 23 11.74 -14.16 -11.21
CA ASP A 23 13.01 -14.15 -11.97
C ASP A 23 14.01 -13.16 -11.35
N TRP A 24 13.54 -11.95 -11.05
CA TRP A 24 14.34 -10.95 -10.36
C TRP A 24 14.83 -11.41 -8.99
N VAL A 25 14.01 -12.11 -8.19
CA VAL A 25 14.43 -12.69 -6.90
C VAL A 25 15.56 -13.69 -7.11
N ARG A 26 15.44 -14.58 -8.12
CA ARG A 26 16.49 -15.56 -8.46
C ARG A 26 17.79 -14.91 -8.92
N GLU A 27 17.71 -13.92 -9.80
CA GLU A 27 18.87 -13.15 -10.29
C GLU A 27 19.61 -12.42 -9.16
N ARG A 28 18.86 -11.94 -8.16
CA ARG A 28 19.40 -11.21 -7.00
C ARG A 28 19.81 -12.12 -5.85
N HIS A 29 19.58 -13.43 -5.96
CA HIS A 29 19.82 -14.39 -4.89
C HIS A 29 19.23 -13.93 -3.55
N LEU A 30 17.92 -13.59 -3.56
CA LEU A 30 17.20 -13.16 -2.36
C LEU A 30 16.54 -14.36 -1.70
N ASP A 31 16.73 -14.49 -0.40
CA ASP A 31 16.06 -15.50 0.43
C ASP A 31 15.45 -14.83 1.69
N VAL A 32 14.37 -15.41 2.20
CA VAL A 32 13.67 -14.90 3.40
C VAL A 32 14.52 -15.04 4.67
N ASP A 33 15.49 -15.93 4.66
CA ASP A 33 16.36 -16.23 5.80
C ASP A 33 17.74 -15.55 5.68
N ASP A 34 17.98 -14.78 4.61
CA ASP A 34 19.22 -14.00 4.43
C ASP A 34 19.52 -13.08 5.63
N ASP A 35 20.79 -12.76 5.84
CA ASP A 35 21.21 -11.70 6.74
C ASP A 35 20.77 -10.34 6.18
N LEU A 36 19.94 -9.63 6.97
CA LEU A 36 19.38 -8.35 6.56
C LEU A 36 20.43 -7.25 6.66
N THR A 37 20.61 -6.52 5.55
CA THR A 37 21.47 -5.33 5.50
C THR A 37 20.68 -4.13 5.02
N TYR A 38 21.00 -2.95 5.55
CA TYR A 38 20.36 -1.69 5.16
C TYR A 38 20.40 -1.45 3.63
N LEU A 39 21.53 -1.78 2.99
CA LEU A 39 21.70 -1.57 1.55
C LEU A 39 20.74 -2.41 0.69
N ARG A 40 20.23 -3.52 1.23
CA ARG A 40 19.29 -4.42 0.55
C ARG A 40 17.88 -4.40 1.15
N GLU A 41 17.62 -3.54 2.13
CA GLU A 41 16.31 -3.45 2.80
C GLU A 41 15.16 -3.29 1.80
N PHE A 42 15.32 -2.41 0.81
CA PHE A 42 14.29 -2.21 -0.23
C PHE A 42 14.05 -3.47 -1.08
N ASP A 43 15.09 -4.26 -1.36
CA ASP A 43 14.97 -5.54 -2.07
C ASP A 43 14.15 -6.54 -1.23
N TYR A 44 14.43 -6.63 0.09
CA TYR A 44 13.71 -7.54 0.98
C TYR A 44 12.26 -7.12 1.25
N ILE A 45 11.96 -5.82 1.36
CA ILE A 45 10.57 -5.34 1.42
C ILE A 45 9.84 -5.70 0.11
N THR A 46 10.52 -5.61 -1.04
CA THR A 46 9.95 -5.99 -2.34
C THR A 46 9.73 -7.50 -2.43
N LEU A 47 10.63 -8.34 -1.88
CA LEU A 47 10.43 -9.79 -1.76
C LEU A 47 9.20 -10.11 -0.89
N ALA A 48 9.04 -9.45 0.26
CA ALA A 48 7.86 -9.62 1.10
C ALA A 48 6.56 -9.25 0.35
N ARG A 49 6.52 -8.13 -0.38
CA ARG A 49 5.40 -7.75 -1.26
C ARG A 49 5.07 -8.84 -2.28
N LEU A 50 6.09 -9.43 -2.90
CA LEU A 50 5.91 -10.51 -3.88
C LEU A 50 5.29 -11.75 -3.24
N LEU A 51 5.74 -12.15 -2.05
CA LEU A 51 5.19 -13.29 -1.31
C LEU A 51 3.72 -13.06 -0.93
N LEU A 52 3.37 -11.85 -0.47
CA LEU A 52 1.98 -11.47 -0.18
C LEU A 52 1.12 -11.46 -1.46
N ALA A 53 1.64 -10.97 -2.58
CA ALA A 53 0.92 -10.98 -3.85
C ALA A 53 0.69 -12.41 -4.37
N ARG A 54 1.69 -13.30 -4.24
CA ARG A 54 1.58 -14.71 -4.61
C ARG A 54 0.49 -15.42 -3.82
N SER A 55 0.42 -15.19 -2.52
CA SER A 55 -0.56 -15.85 -1.66
C SER A 55 -2.01 -15.56 -2.06
N LYS A 56 -2.28 -14.35 -2.59
CA LYS A 56 -3.61 -13.95 -3.08
C LYS A 56 -4.03 -14.78 -4.31
N ILE A 57 -3.06 -15.22 -5.13
CA ILE A 57 -3.32 -16.01 -6.35
C ILE A 57 -3.42 -17.49 -6.02
N ASP A 58 -2.42 -18.03 -5.33
CA ASP A 58 -2.27 -19.47 -5.09
C ASP A 58 -3.10 -19.97 -3.91
N ARG A 59 -3.63 -19.08 -3.06
CA ARG A 59 -4.31 -19.37 -1.78
C ARG A 59 -3.46 -20.26 -0.85
N VAL A 60 -2.14 -20.17 -0.96
CA VAL A 60 -1.21 -20.94 -0.14
C VAL A 60 -0.81 -20.12 1.08
N SER A 61 -1.22 -20.54 2.26
CA SER A 61 -0.96 -19.82 3.51
C SER A 61 0.54 -19.71 3.83
N SER A 62 1.37 -20.67 3.40
CA SER A 62 2.81 -20.65 3.67
C SER A 62 3.52 -19.40 3.12
N ALA A 63 3.11 -18.90 1.95
CA ALA A 63 3.72 -17.70 1.37
C ALA A 63 3.43 -16.43 2.18
N VAL A 64 2.22 -16.31 2.76
CA VAL A 64 1.89 -15.21 3.68
C VAL A 64 2.76 -15.30 4.93
N ASP A 65 2.88 -16.50 5.50
CA ASP A 65 3.64 -16.72 6.75
C ASP A 65 5.14 -16.40 6.55
N GLU A 66 5.70 -16.80 5.41
CA GLU A 66 7.08 -16.45 5.03
C GLU A 66 7.24 -14.92 4.87
N GLY A 67 6.31 -14.27 4.15
CA GLY A 67 6.31 -12.82 3.98
C GLY A 67 6.20 -12.08 5.31
N MET A 68 5.30 -12.51 6.21
CA MET A 68 5.14 -11.92 7.53
C MET A 68 6.37 -12.14 8.42
N ARG A 69 7.01 -13.32 8.35
CA ARG A 69 8.24 -13.59 9.08
C ARG A 69 9.36 -12.64 8.64
N LEU A 70 9.53 -12.47 7.34
CA LEU A 70 10.50 -11.53 6.77
C LEU A 70 10.21 -10.10 7.19
N LEU A 71 8.94 -9.65 7.10
CA LEU A 71 8.54 -8.30 7.51
C LEU A 71 8.81 -8.03 9.00
N LYS A 72 8.58 -9.00 9.89
CA LYS A 72 8.88 -8.85 11.32
C LYS A 72 10.38 -8.68 11.58
N ARG A 73 11.23 -9.43 10.87
CA ARG A 73 12.69 -9.26 10.95
C ARG A 73 13.14 -7.90 10.45
N LEU A 74 12.56 -7.44 9.32
CA LEU A 74 12.83 -6.11 8.75
C LEU A 74 12.37 -4.99 9.69
N LEU A 75 11.21 -5.15 10.34
CA LEU A 75 10.71 -4.18 11.31
C LEU A 75 11.70 -3.99 12.46
N GLN A 76 12.17 -5.09 13.07
CA GLN A 76 13.17 -5.04 14.14
C GLN A 76 14.45 -4.31 13.72
N ALA A 77 14.93 -4.58 12.49
CA ALA A 77 16.12 -3.91 11.95
C ALA A 77 15.86 -2.41 11.67
N ALA A 78 14.66 -2.05 11.21
CA ALA A 78 14.28 -0.65 10.96
C ALA A 78 14.07 0.13 12.27
N GLU A 79 13.50 -0.50 13.29
CA GLU A 79 13.31 0.07 14.64
C GLU A 79 14.65 0.37 15.31
N ALA A 80 15.60 -0.55 15.24
CA ALA A 80 16.93 -0.38 15.84
C ALA A 80 17.68 0.86 15.32
N GLU A 81 17.38 1.29 14.09
CA GLU A 81 18.02 2.44 13.45
C GLU A 81 17.04 3.61 13.22
N MET A 82 15.85 3.54 13.80
CA MET A 82 14.82 4.60 13.73
C MET A 82 14.46 5.02 12.29
N ARG A 83 14.40 4.06 11.35
CA ARG A 83 14.07 4.31 9.94
C ARG A 83 12.56 4.39 9.74
N ILE A 84 11.96 5.53 10.10
CA ILE A 84 10.51 5.76 10.15
C ILE A 84 9.81 5.37 8.83
N GLY A 85 10.34 5.79 7.67
CA GLY A 85 9.74 5.46 6.37
C GLY A 85 9.66 3.96 6.11
N SER A 86 10.73 3.20 6.42
CA SER A 86 10.74 1.74 6.30
C SER A 86 9.79 1.10 7.30
N MET A 87 9.78 1.58 8.55
CA MET A 87 8.86 1.09 9.60
C MET A 87 7.40 1.22 9.16
N VAL A 88 7.00 2.40 8.66
CA VAL A 88 5.62 2.62 8.19
C VAL A 88 5.28 1.69 7.03
N GLU A 89 6.16 1.55 6.03
CA GLU A 89 5.91 0.64 4.89
C GLU A 89 5.77 -0.81 5.35
N ILE A 90 6.62 -1.28 6.22
CA ILE A 90 6.60 -2.65 6.75
C ILE A 90 5.32 -2.90 7.56
N LEU A 91 4.93 -1.97 8.43
CA LEU A 91 3.72 -2.05 9.25
C LEU A 91 2.45 -2.06 8.38
N VAL A 92 2.41 -1.25 7.32
CA VAL A 92 1.34 -1.26 6.32
C VAL A 92 1.22 -2.64 5.66
N LEU A 93 2.35 -3.25 5.26
CA LEU A 93 2.36 -4.59 4.67
C LEU A 93 1.92 -5.68 5.65
N LEU A 94 2.30 -5.57 6.93
CA LEU A 94 1.83 -6.50 7.98
C LEU A 94 0.32 -6.39 8.19
N ALA A 95 -0.24 -5.17 8.18
CA ALA A 95 -1.69 -4.98 8.26
C ALA A 95 -2.41 -5.61 7.07
N LEU A 96 -1.91 -5.41 5.85
CA LEU A 96 -2.45 -6.02 4.64
C LEU A 96 -2.32 -7.55 4.62
N ALA A 97 -1.26 -8.11 5.21
CA ALA A 97 -1.09 -9.54 5.34
C ALA A 97 -2.16 -10.16 6.26
N HIS A 98 -2.45 -9.52 7.40
CA HIS A 98 -3.52 -9.93 8.31
C HIS A 98 -4.91 -9.80 7.66
N GLU A 99 -5.14 -8.72 6.91
CA GLU A 99 -6.40 -8.55 6.16
C GLU A 99 -6.59 -9.68 5.14
N ALA A 100 -5.54 -10.03 4.38
CA ALA A 100 -5.57 -11.11 3.40
C ALA A 100 -5.82 -12.49 4.02
N GLN A 101 -5.43 -12.69 5.29
CA GLN A 101 -5.73 -13.92 6.06
C GLN A 101 -7.15 -13.91 6.68
N GLY A 102 -7.93 -12.83 6.50
CA GLY A 102 -9.25 -12.68 7.12
C GLY A 102 -9.20 -12.37 8.62
N THR A 103 -8.05 -11.96 9.15
CA THR A 103 -7.83 -11.59 10.55
C THR A 103 -7.76 -10.06 10.71
N ALA A 104 -8.82 -9.37 10.26
CA ALA A 104 -8.87 -7.91 10.19
C ALA A 104 -8.64 -7.23 11.55
N ASP A 105 -9.10 -7.83 12.65
CA ASP A 105 -8.85 -7.29 14.00
C ASP A 105 -7.35 -7.28 14.34
N LEU A 106 -6.60 -8.30 13.92
CA LEU A 106 -5.16 -8.36 14.10
C LEU A 106 -4.41 -7.37 13.21
N ALA A 107 -5.01 -6.97 12.08
CA ALA A 107 -4.46 -5.95 11.19
C ALA A 107 -4.45 -4.56 11.82
N LEU A 108 -5.35 -4.29 12.78
CA LEU A 108 -5.43 -2.97 13.42
C LEU A 108 -4.19 -2.64 14.25
N VAL A 109 -3.51 -3.62 14.85
CA VAL A 109 -2.32 -3.39 15.68
C VAL A 109 -1.17 -2.78 14.86
N PRO A 110 -0.69 -3.42 13.78
CA PRO A 110 0.34 -2.80 12.94
C PRO A 110 -0.16 -1.53 12.23
N LEU A 111 -1.44 -1.44 11.87
CA LEU A 111 -1.99 -0.24 11.24
C LEU A 111 -2.00 0.96 12.19
N GLU A 112 -2.40 0.80 13.44
CA GLU A 112 -2.35 1.85 14.46
C GLU A 112 -0.93 2.40 14.62
N HIS A 113 0.05 1.50 14.69
CA HIS A 113 1.46 1.90 14.79
C HIS A 113 1.92 2.64 13.52
N ALA A 114 1.55 2.14 12.33
CA ALA A 114 1.86 2.81 11.06
C ALA A 114 1.25 4.23 10.98
N LEU A 115 0.00 4.38 11.42
CA LEU A 115 -0.68 5.68 11.45
C LEU A 115 -0.03 6.64 12.45
N ALA A 116 0.31 6.17 13.65
CA ALA A 116 0.97 6.98 14.68
C ALA A 116 2.33 7.51 14.21
N LEU A 117 3.11 6.70 13.48
CA LEU A 117 4.38 7.10 12.91
C LEU A 117 4.22 7.95 11.64
N GLY A 118 3.21 7.68 10.83
CA GLY A 118 3.01 8.32 9.54
C GLY A 118 2.37 9.71 9.61
N GLU A 119 1.52 9.95 10.61
CA GLU A 119 0.80 11.24 10.76
C GLU A 119 1.75 12.43 10.97
N PRO A 120 2.74 12.39 11.88
CA PRO A 120 3.67 13.49 12.07
C PRO A 120 4.53 13.79 10.83
N GLU A 121 4.89 12.75 10.07
CA GLU A 121 5.69 12.83 8.86
C GLU A 121 4.86 13.22 7.62
N GLY A 122 3.53 13.23 7.75
CA GLY A 122 2.61 13.56 6.66
C GLY A 122 2.61 12.54 5.52
N PHE A 123 2.92 11.27 5.80
CA PHE A 123 2.93 10.22 4.78
C PHE A 123 1.52 9.94 4.26
N VAL A 124 1.33 10.02 2.95
CA VAL A 124 0.05 9.74 2.29
C VAL A 124 0.18 8.56 1.33
N ARG A 125 1.13 8.63 0.40
CA ARG A 125 1.25 7.65 -0.68
C ARG A 125 1.47 6.23 -0.20
N ILE A 126 2.22 6.05 0.88
CA ILE A 126 2.54 4.75 1.46
C ILE A 126 1.30 3.97 1.93
N PHE A 127 0.20 4.68 2.22
CA PHE A 127 -1.10 4.10 2.55
C PHE A 127 -1.99 4.01 1.31
N VAL A 128 -2.10 5.10 0.56
CA VAL A 128 -3.09 5.23 -0.53
C VAL A 128 -2.74 4.35 -1.72
N ASP A 129 -1.47 4.15 -2.02
CA ASP A 129 -1.01 3.31 -3.13
C ASP A 129 -1.32 1.82 -2.93
N GLU A 130 -1.65 1.38 -1.71
CA GLU A 130 -2.09 0.01 -1.41
C GLU A 130 -3.55 -0.28 -1.83
N GLY A 131 -4.29 0.73 -2.26
CA GLY A 131 -5.60 0.58 -2.88
C GLY A 131 -6.72 0.15 -1.91
N LEU A 132 -7.71 -0.57 -2.45
CA LEU A 132 -8.94 -0.93 -1.73
C LEU A 132 -8.76 -1.68 -0.42
N PRO A 133 -7.84 -2.66 -0.29
CA PRO A 133 -7.62 -3.34 0.99
C PRO A 133 -7.25 -2.36 2.11
N MET A 134 -6.38 -1.38 1.82
CA MET A 134 -6.01 -0.35 2.78
C MET A 134 -7.17 0.59 3.10
N ALA A 135 -7.99 0.95 2.12
CA ALA A 135 -9.18 1.75 2.36
C ALA A 135 -10.15 1.04 3.33
N SER A 136 -10.35 -0.28 3.19
CA SER A 136 -11.15 -1.07 4.14
C SER A 136 -10.58 -1.04 5.55
N LEU A 137 -9.27 -1.23 5.68
CA LEU A 137 -8.59 -1.20 6.97
C LEU A 137 -8.64 0.19 7.63
N LEU A 138 -8.49 1.27 6.87
CA LEU A 138 -8.62 2.64 7.39
C LEU A 138 -10.05 2.95 7.85
N SER A 139 -11.07 2.41 7.15
CA SER A 139 -12.46 2.50 7.59
C SER A 139 -12.68 1.80 8.92
N LEU A 140 -12.14 0.58 9.05
CA LEU A 140 -12.20 -0.21 10.29
C LEU A 140 -11.46 0.50 11.43
N ALA A 141 -10.25 1.01 11.18
CA ALA A 141 -9.47 1.77 12.15
C ALA A 141 -10.23 3.01 12.65
N SER A 142 -10.84 3.77 11.74
CA SER A 142 -11.65 4.93 12.08
C SER A 142 -12.86 4.56 12.94
N ALA A 143 -13.54 3.45 12.63
CA ALA A 143 -14.66 2.95 13.43
C ALA A 143 -14.26 2.55 14.85
N HIS A 144 -12.99 2.11 15.06
CA HIS A 144 -12.42 1.81 16.36
C HIS A 144 -11.77 3.03 17.05
N GLY A 145 -11.89 4.22 16.48
CA GLY A 145 -11.32 5.44 17.05
C GLY A 145 -9.79 5.57 16.89
N ILE A 146 -9.18 4.76 16.02
CA ILE A 146 -7.74 4.80 15.74
C ILE A 146 -7.45 5.94 14.74
N ALA A 147 -6.72 6.95 15.17
CA ALA A 147 -6.31 8.11 14.38
C ALA A 147 -7.42 8.66 13.45
N PRO A 148 -8.65 8.97 13.96
CA PRO A 148 -9.82 9.22 13.11
C PRO A 148 -9.63 10.40 12.16
N SER A 149 -8.94 11.46 12.59
CA SER A 149 -8.64 12.63 11.75
C SER A 149 -7.71 12.29 10.59
N TYR A 150 -6.67 11.53 10.86
CA TYR A 150 -5.68 11.15 9.85
C TYR A 150 -6.23 10.07 8.90
N SER A 151 -6.91 9.06 9.43
CA SER A 151 -7.61 8.05 8.63
C SER A 151 -8.63 8.70 7.70
N GLY A 152 -9.42 9.65 8.19
CA GLY A 152 -10.37 10.44 7.39
C GLY A 152 -9.68 11.24 6.28
N LYS A 153 -8.56 11.89 6.60
CA LYS A 153 -7.74 12.59 5.59
C LYS A 153 -7.22 11.64 4.52
N LEU A 154 -6.68 10.48 4.90
CA LEU A 154 -6.20 9.46 3.95
C LEU A 154 -7.35 8.96 3.06
N PHE A 155 -8.54 8.80 3.61
CA PHE A 155 -9.75 8.39 2.87
C PHE A 155 -10.09 9.33 1.71
N THR A 156 -9.84 10.64 1.84
CA THR A 156 -10.15 11.60 0.77
C THR A 156 -9.35 11.32 -0.51
N PHE A 157 -8.19 10.71 -0.39
CA PHE A 157 -7.34 10.34 -1.54
C PHE A 157 -7.80 9.07 -2.27
N PHE A 158 -8.65 8.23 -1.64
CA PHE A 158 -9.28 7.08 -2.31
C PHE A 158 -10.52 7.48 -3.11
N GLY A 159 -10.84 8.77 -3.19
CA GLY A 159 -12.07 9.41 -3.67
C GLY A 159 -12.47 9.21 -5.13
N GLY A 160 -12.10 8.09 -5.75
CA GLY A 160 -12.72 7.60 -6.98
C GLY A 160 -13.50 6.30 -6.80
N VAL A 161 -13.42 5.66 -5.64
CA VAL A 161 -14.08 4.37 -5.38
C VAL A 161 -15.25 4.58 -4.42
N ARG A 162 -16.47 4.56 -4.98
CA ARG A 162 -17.69 4.54 -4.17
C ARG A 162 -17.72 3.28 -3.30
N TYR A 163 -17.28 3.39 -2.04
CA TYR A 163 -17.67 2.42 -1.02
C TYR A 163 -19.16 2.61 -0.71
N LYS A 164 -19.97 1.63 -1.04
CA LYS A 164 -21.28 1.45 -0.40
C LYS A 164 -21.01 0.90 1.01
N SER A 165 -20.70 1.76 1.96
CA SER A 165 -20.86 1.43 3.36
C SER A 165 -22.36 1.41 3.69
N ALA A 166 -22.79 0.37 4.41
CA ALA A 166 -24.18 0.16 4.78
C ALA A 166 -24.70 1.13 5.87
N ASP A 167 -23.92 2.15 6.23
CA ASP A 167 -24.34 3.16 7.20
C ASP A 167 -24.13 4.58 6.63
N ASN A 168 -25.22 5.35 6.72
CA ASN A 168 -25.36 6.74 6.32
C ASN A 168 -24.37 7.66 7.04
N SER A 169 -23.15 7.84 6.51
CA SER A 169 -22.31 8.97 6.86
C SER A 169 -22.20 9.93 5.66
N PRO A 170 -22.56 11.22 5.82
CA PRO A 170 -22.62 12.16 4.72
C PRO A 170 -21.24 12.79 4.45
N TYR A 171 -20.27 12.01 4.03
CA TYR A 171 -19.12 12.59 3.36
C TYR A 171 -19.44 12.66 1.87
N LEU A 172 -20.07 13.78 1.49
CA LEU A 172 -20.28 14.18 0.12
C LEU A 172 -18.91 14.41 -0.54
N ILE A 173 -18.41 13.37 -1.23
CA ILE A 173 -17.51 13.62 -2.34
C ILE A 173 -18.42 14.16 -3.43
N GLU A 174 -18.39 15.47 -3.67
CA GLU A 174 -19.11 16.08 -4.78
C GLU A 174 -18.73 15.34 -6.05
N ALA A 175 -19.72 14.74 -6.69
CA ALA A 175 -19.52 14.14 -8.01
C ALA A 175 -19.03 15.27 -8.93
N LEU A 176 -17.99 15.00 -9.72
CA LEU A 176 -17.47 15.93 -10.71
C LEU A 176 -18.63 16.57 -11.46
N THR A 177 -18.63 17.88 -11.52
CA THR A 177 -19.60 18.65 -12.32
C THR A 177 -19.52 18.20 -13.78
N PRO A 178 -20.58 18.36 -14.57
CA PRO A 178 -20.53 18.06 -16.00
C PRO A 178 -19.33 18.72 -16.70
N ARG A 179 -19.00 19.95 -16.33
CA ARG A 179 -17.87 20.70 -16.89
C ARG A 179 -16.50 20.10 -16.54
N GLU A 180 -16.30 19.68 -15.31
CA GLU A 180 -15.06 19.01 -14.89
C GLU A 180 -14.88 17.68 -15.60
N ARG A 181 -15.95 16.95 -15.84
CA ARG A 181 -15.95 15.70 -16.58
C ARG A 181 -15.57 15.91 -18.06
N ASP A 182 -16.10 16.95 -18.69
CA ASP A 182 -15.76 17.33 -20.06
C ASP A 182 -14.28 17.71 -20.19
N VAL A 183 -13.75 18.47 -19.23
CA VAL A 183 -12.32 18.82 -19.16
C VAL A 183 -11.45 17.56 -19.04
N LEU A 184 -11.82 16.61 -18.17
CA LEU A 184 -11.11 15.34 -18.03
C LEU A 184 -11.14 14.50 -19.32
N HIS A 185 -12.27 14.44 -20.03
CA HIS A 185 -12.37 13.76 -21.31
C HIS A 185 -11.46 14.39 -22.36
N LEU A 186 -11.36 15.72 -22.40
CA LEU A 186 -10.50 16.43 -23.34
C LEU A 186 -9.01 16.21 -23.01
N LEU A 187 -8.65 16.19 -21.73
CA LEU A 187 -7.30 15.84 -21.25
C LEU A 187 -6.93 14.40 -21.63
N ALA A 188 -7.83 13.46 -21.39
CA ALA A 188 -7.64 12.05 -21.76
C ALA A 188 -7.50 11.85 -23.27
N ALA A 189 -8.12 12.73 -24.08
CA ALA A 189 -7.97 12.77 -25.54
C ALA A 189 -6.69 13.49 -26.00
N GLY A 190 -5.79 13.87 -25.07
CA GLY A 190 -4.51 14.50 -25.37
C GLY A 190 -4.61 15.95 -25.85
N ARG A 191 -5.71 16.65 -25.54
CA ARG A 191 -5.89 18.05 -25.89
C ARG A 191 -5.04 18.96 -25.01
N SER A 192 -4.46 20.00 -25.62
CA SER A 192 -3.71 21.02 -24.90
C SER A 192 -4.64 22.01 -24.16
N ASN A 193 -4.11 22.66 -23.13
CA ASN A 193 -4.88 23.65 -22.36
C ASN A 193 -5.55 24.74 -23.20
N PRO A 194 -4.92 25.32 -24.29
CA PRO A 194 -5.59 26.26 -25.16
C PRO A 194 -6.78 25.64 -25.92
N GLU A 195 -6.69 24.38 -26.36
CA GLU A 195 -7.79 23.68 -27.04
C GLU A 195 -8.95 23.34 -26.10
N ILE A 196 -8.66 23.12 -24.80
CA ILE A 196 -9.66 22.88 -23.77
C ILE A 196 -10.39 24.19 -23.43
N ALA A 197 -9.67 25.29 -23.35
CA ALA A 197 -10.23 26.61 -23.03
C ALA A 197 -11.11 27.18 -24.16
N ALA A 198 -10.95 26.71 -25.39
CA ALA A 198 -11.72 27.16 -26.56
C ALA A 198 -13.08 26.46 -26.73
N LYS A 199 -13.42 25.48 -25.84
CA LYS A 199 -14.69 24.76 -25.81
C LYS A 199 -15.49 25.05 -24.56
#